data_ad9806bf5e9fce9343226e274a185677
#
_entry.id   ad9806bf5e9fce9343226e274a185677
#
_cell.length_a   1.000
_cell.length_b   1.000
_cell.length_c   1.000
_cell.angle_alpha   90.00
_cell.angle_beta   90.00
_cell.angle_gamma   90.00
#
_symmetry.space_group_name_H-M   'P 1'
#
loop_
_entity.id
_entity.type
_entity.pdbx_description
1 polymer ?
#
loop_
_entity_poly.entity_id
_entity_poly.type
_entity_poly.pdbx_seq_one_letter_code
_entity_poly.pdbx_strand_id
1 'polypeptide(L)'
;MTFRVIRPDELEWITRPHEPEEAPRHVAELSELAGFAHTRANVWRYEPGAKGRRHRHPFQEETFVVLAGTLSMYLGDPPQRCDVPTGGLIHVEPGTPLQAANHGDEDLLVYAYGSPPELEHAEMLDPAV
;
A
#
# COMPACT_ATOMS: atom_id res chain seq x y z
N MET A 1 -7.95 26.75 7.73
CA MET A 1 -8.22 25.98 6.49
C MET A 1 -9.07 24.78 6.83
N THR A 2 -10.16 24.61 6.15
CA THR A 2 -11.12 23.55 6.44
C THR A 2 -11.10 22.39 5.45
N PHE A 3 -10.36 22.51 4.36
CA PHE A 3 -10.25 21.44 3.36
C PHE A 3 -8.99 21.58 2.54
N ARG A 4 -8.63 20.49 1.86
CA ARG A 4 -7.58 20.46 0.86
C ARG A 4 -8.05 19.66 -0.35
N VAL A 5 -7.64 20.06 -1.53
CA VAL A 5 -7.90 19.36 -2.79
C VAL A 5 -6.56 18.99 -3.39
N ILE A 6 -6.36 17.70 -3.65
CA ILE A 6 -5.13 17.18 -4.24
C ILE A 6 -5.48 16.55 -5.58
N ARG A 7 -4.90 17.07 -6.66
CA ARG A 7 -5.08 16.53 -8.01
C ARG A 7 -3.96 15.57 -8.37
N PRO A 8 -4.16 14.65 -9.32
CA PRO A 8 -3.15 13.64 -9.66
C PRO A 8 -1.78 14.22 -10.02
N ASP A 9 -1.74 15.37 -10.69
CA ASP A 9 -0.48 16.02 -11.09
C ASP A 9 0.23 16.72 -9.93
N GLU A 10 -0.39 16.81 -8.77
CA GLU A 10 0.21 17.37 -7.55
C GLU A 10 0.88 16.30 -6.69
N LEU A 11 0.72 15.03 -7.02
CA LEU A 11 1.35 13.93 -6.28
C LEU A 11 2.86 13.91 -6.52
N GLU A 12 3.62 13.78 -5.44
CA GLU A 12 5.08 13.65 -5.48
C GLU A 12 5.44 12.18 -5.28
N TRP A 13 5.91 11.55 -6.35
CA TRP A 13 6.23 10.12 -6.35
C TRP A 13 7.67 9.87 -5.89
N ILE A 14 7.81 8.94 -4.95
CA ILE A 14 9.10 8.48 -4.43
C ILE A 14 9.26 7.01 -4.81
N THR A 15 10.34 6.70 -5.54
CA THR A 15 10.65 5.31 -5.86
C THR A 15 11.28 4.65 -4.64
N ARG A 16 10.71 3.54 -4.20
CA ARG A 16 11.23 2.81 -3.05
C ARG A 16 12.47 2.00 -3.45
N PRO A 17 13.38 1.76 -2.51
CA PRO A 17 14.56 0.95 -2.79
C PRO A 17 14.17 -0.45 -3.30
N HIS A 18 14.86 -0.91 -4.34
CA HIS A 18 14.66 -2.24 -4.92
C HIS A 18 15.97 -2.73 -5.51
N GLU A 19 16.11 -4.05 -5.66
CA GLU A 19 17.26 -4.64 -6.34
C GLU A 19 17.13 -4.39 -7.86
N PRO A 20 18.26 -4.39 -8.61
CA PRO A 20 18.23 -4.12 -10.07
C PRO A 20 17.31 -5.05 -10.87
N GLU A 21 17.16 -6.30 -10.43
CA GLU A 21 16.29 -7.29 -11.09
C GLU A 21 14.84 -7.21 -10.66
N GLU A 22 14.53 -6.46 -9.62
CA GLU A 22 13.16 -6.29 -9.15
C GLU A 22 12.48 -5.13 -9.86
N ALA A 23 11.20 -5.32 -10.20
CA ALA A 23 10.38 -4.21 -10.72
C ALA A 23 10.17 -3.16 -9.63
N PRO A 24 10.19 -1.87 -9.99
CA PRO A 24 10.08 -0.80 -9.00
C PRO A 24 8.64 -0.59 -8.53
N ARG A 25 8.53 -0.05 -7.31
CA ARG A 25 7.29 0.46 -6.77
C ARG A 25 7.50 1.88 -6.27
N HIS A 26 6.45 2.67 -6.36
CA HIS A 26 6.50 4.10 -6.07
C HIS A 26 5.39 4.47 -5.09
N VAL A 27 5.66 5.44 -4.24
CA VAL A 27 4.68 5.92 -3.26
C VAL A 27 4.55 7.44 -3.34
N ALA A 28 3.32 7.92 -3.24
CA ALA A 28 3.02 9.32 -2.99
C ALA A 28 2.43 9.43 -1.59
N GLU A 29 3.12 10.12 -0.71
CA GLU A 29 2.72 10.28 0.70
C GLU A 29 1.70 11.42 0.81
N LEU A 30 0.45 11.08 1.11
CA LEU A 30 -0.66 12.02 1.16
C LEU A 30 -0.79 12.69 2.52
N SER A 31 -0.36 12.04 3.58
CA SER A 31 -0.61 12.51 4.95
C SER A 31 -0.05 13.91 5.21
N GLU A 32 1.17 14.18 4.76
CA GLU A 32 1.76 15.50 4.87
C GLU A 32 1.17 16.49 3.88
N LEU A 33 1.00 16.05 2.64
CA LEU A 33 0.48 16.90 1.57
C LEU A 33 -0.94 17.40 1.86
N ALA A 34 -1.79 16.54 2.38
CA ALA A 34 -3.19 16.84 2.68
C ALA A 34 -3.45 17.27 4.13
N GLY A 35 -2.48 17.11 5.02
CA GLY A 35 -2.61 17.48 6.43
C GLY A 35 -3.51 16.54 7.22
N PHE A 36 -3.41 15.23 7.01
CA PHE A 36 -4.21 14.24 7.73
C PHE A 36 -3.82 14.23 9.22
N ALA A 37 -4.82 14.28 10.09
CA ALA A 37 -4.61 14.34 11.53
C ALA A 37 -4.77 12.97 12.22
N HIS A 38 -5.75 12.16 11.77
CA HIS A 38 -6.15 10.92 12.44
C HIS A 38 -5.95 9.67 11.58
N THR A 39 -5.55 9.87 10.34
CA THR A 39 -5.38 8.80 9.36
C THR A 39 -4.06 8.99 8.64
N ARG A 40 -3.38 7.89 8.37
CA ARG A 40 -2.22 7.89 7.48
C ARG A 40 -2.68 7.39 6.11
N ALA A 41 -2.27 8.09 5.04
CA ALA A 41 -2.68 7.71 3.69
C ALA A 41 -1.53 7.85 2.69
N ASN A 42 -1.50 6.91 1.74
CA ASN A 42 -0.56 6.88 0.64
C ASN A 42 -1.25 6.42 -0.63
N VAL A 43 -0.75 6.84 -1.78
CA VAL A 43 -1.06 6.20 -3.05
C VAL A 43 0.17 5.42 -3.49
N TRP A 44 -0.01 4.14 -3.81
CA TRP A 44 1.04 3.27 -4.30
C TRP A 44 0.86 2.99 -5.77
N ARG A 45 1.96 3.00 -6.52
CA ARG A 45 2.02 2.54 -7.89
C ARG A 45 3.06 1.43 -7.98
N TYR A 46 2.62 0.24 -8.34
CA TYR A 46 3.47 -0.94 -8.52
C TYR A 46 3.56 -1.24 -10.01
N GLU A 47 4.76 -1.18 -10.57
CA GLU A 47 4.96 -1.63 -11.95
C GLU A 47 4.77 -3.13 -12.06
N PRO A 48 4.51 -3.67 -13.27
CA PRO A 48 4.33 -5.12 -13.43
C PRO A 48 5.49 -5.92 -12.83
N GLY A 49 5.17 -6.88 -11.97
CA GLY A 49 6.15 -7.69 -11.25
C GLY A 49 6.63 -7.12 -9.93
N ALA A 50 6.28 -5.88 -9.60
CA ALA A 50 6.69 -5.28 -8.33
C ALA A 50 5.99 -5.92 -7.15
N LYS A 51 6.71 -6.02 -6.03
CA LYS A 51 6.18 -6.52 -4.77
C LYS A 51 6.66 -5.67 -3.61
N GLY A 52 5.81 -5.52 -2.61
CA GLY A 52 6.13 -4.86 -1.37
C GLY A 52 6.84 -5.79 -0.40
N ARG A 53 7.12 -5.30 0.78
CA ARG A 53 7.68 -6.09 1.88
C ARG A 53 6.55 -6.71 2.69
N ARG A 54 6.73 -7.95 3.12
CA ARG A 54 5.79 -8.57 4.04
C ARG A 54 5.99 -7.98 5.43
N HIS A 55 4.92 -7.47 6.00
CA HIS A 55 4.97 -6.80 7.30
C HIS A 55 3.60 -6.87 7.99
N ARG A 56 3.57 -6.43 9.24
CA ARG A 56 2.32 -6.20 9.97
C ARG A 56 2.43 -4.93 10.79
N HIS A 57 1.30 -4.28 10.97
CA HIS A 57 1.17 -3.12 11.84
C HIS A 57 0.57 -3.57 13.17
N PRO A 58 1.22 -3.33 14.32
CA PRO A 58 0.70 -3.81 15.60
C PRO A 58 -0.60 -3.13 16.03
N PHE A 59 -0.81 -1.86 15.67
CA PHE A 59 -1.96 -1.08 16.18
C PHE A 59 -2.82 -0.44 15.09
N GLN A 60 -2.30 -0.25 13.90
CA GLN A 60 -2.99 0.41 12.82
C GLN A 60 -3.83 -0.59 12.02
N GLU A 61 -5.12 -0.31 11.87
CA GLU A 61 -5.89 -0.98 10.81
C GLU A 61 -5.64 -0.27 9.49
N GLU A 62 -5.71 -1.00 8.39
CA GLU A 62 -5.34 -0.45 7.09
C GLU A 62 -6.31 -0.92 6.00
N THR A 63 -6.69 0.00 5.12
CA THR A 63 -7.59 -0.30 4.00
C THR A 63 -6.89 0.02 2.69
N PHE A 64 -6.97 -0.91 1.74
CA PHE A 64 -6.40 -0.79 0.41
C PHE A 64 -7.52 -0.76 -0.62
N VAL A 65 -7.62 0.33 -1.37
CA VAL A 65 -8.62 0.50 -2.42
C VAL A 65 -7.92 0.42 -3.77
N VAL A 66 -8.34 -0.50 -4.64
CA VAL A 66 -7.72 -0.70 -5.94
C VAL A 66 -8.28 0.31 -6.94
N LEU A 67 -7.44 1.24 -7.38
CA LEU A 67 -7.82 2.30 -8.33
C LEU A 67 -7.59 1.89 -9.78
N ALA A 68 -6.57 1.06 -10.04
CA ALA A 68 -6.26 0.53 -11.38
C ALA A 68 -5.48 -0.77 -11.23
N GLY A 69 -5.67 -1.70 -12.16
CA GLY A 69 -5.00 -2.99 -12.14
C GLY A 69 -5.64 -3.99 -11.17
N THR A 70 -4.87 -5.00 -10.78
CA THR A 70 -5.29 -6.04 -9.84
C THR A 70 -4.26 -6.14 -8.72
N LEU A 71 -4.72 -5.98 -7.49
CA LEU A 71 -3.88 -6.16 -6.30
C LEU A 71 -3.89 -7.62 -5.90
N SER A 72 -2.71 -8.24 -5.84
CA SER A 72 -2.53 -9.55 -5.22
C SER A 72 -1.98 -9.33 -3.82
N MET A 73 -2.78 -9.64 -2.81
CA MET A 73 -2.41 -9.48 -1.42
C MET A 73 -2.25 -10.83 -0.76
N TYR A 74 -1.10 -11.04 -0.12
CA TYR A 74 -0.82 -12.24 0.68
C TYR A 74 -1.11 -11.90 2.13
N LEU A 75 -2.15 -12.52 2.69
CA LEU A 75 -2.70 -12.17 4.00
C LEU A 75 -2.58 -13.31 5.00
N GLY A 76 -2.21 -12.96 6.23
CA GLY A 76 -2.18 -13.91 7.34
C GLY A 76 -0.92 -14.77 7.41
N ASP A 77 -0.96 -15.73 8.32
CA ASP A 77 0.12 -16.69 8.53
C ASP A 77 -0.48 -18.07 8.85
N PRO A 78 -0.37 -19.08 7.94
CA PRO A 78 0.32 -19.02 6.66
C PRO A 78 -0.36 -18.07 5.66
N PRO A 79 0.41 -17.51 4.69
CA PRO A 79 -0.12 -16.54 3.75
C PRO A 79 -1.20 -17.12 2.84
N GLN A 80 -2.31 -16.37 2.71
CA GLN A 80 -3.36 -16.67 1.76
C GLN A 80 -3.37 -15.59 0.68
N ARG A 81 -3.26 -15.97 -0.59
CA ARG A 81 -3.32 -15.03 -1.70
C ARG A 81 -4.77 -14.64 -2.00
N CYS A 82 -5.01 -13.34 -2.06
CA CYS A 82 -6.29 -12.76 -2.45
C CYS A 82 -6.07 -11.78 -3.59
N ASP A 83 -6.74 -11.96 -4.71
CA ASP A 83 -6.65 -11.08 -5.86
C ASP A 83 -7.88 -10.18 -5.91
N VAL A 84 -7.66 -8.86 -5.96
CA VAL A 84 -8.74 -7.87 -5.97
C VAL A 84 -8.57 -6.96 -7.17
N PRO A 85 -9.55 -6.95 -8.10
CA PRO A 85 -9.50 -6.08 -9.26
C PRO A 85 -9.90 -4.65 -8.93
N THR A 86 -9.75 -3.77 -9.93
CA THR A 86 -10.12 -2.35 -9.85
C THR A 86 -11.53 -2.16 -9.27
N GLY A 87 -11.65 -1.25 -8.32
CA GLY A 87 -12.90 -0.94 -7.64
C GLY A 87 -13.14 -1.72 -6.35
N GLY A 88 -12.37 -2.79 -6.10
CA GLY A 88 -12.46 -3.54 -4.86
C GLY A 88 -11.57 -2.96 -3.77
N LEU A 89 -11.71 -3.50 -2.57
CA LEU A 89 -10.90 -3.11 -1.43
C LEU A 89 -10.57 -4.29 -0.53
N ILE A 90 -9.49 -4.13 0.24
CA ILE A 90 -9.12 -5.06 1.31
C ILE A 90 -8.98 -4.24 2.59
N HIS A 91 -9.64 -4.68 3.65
CA HIS A 91 -9.46 -4.11 4.99
C HIS A 91 -8.67 -5.09 5.85
N VAL A 92 -7.59 -4.61 6.45
CA VAL A 92 -6.66 -5.44 7.24
C VAL A 92 -6.67 -4.98 8.68
N GLU A 93 -7.01 -5.87 9.59
CA GLU A 93 -6.99 -5.59 11.02
C GLU A 93 -5.56 -5.53 11.56
N PRO A 94 -5.33 -4.81 12.68
CA PRO A 94 -4.00 -4.76 13.29
C PRO A 94 -3.43 -6.15 13.58
N GLY A 95 -2.13 -6.30 13.43
CA GLY A 95 -1.42 -7.55 13.68
C GLY A 95 -1.47 -8.57 12.55
N THR A 96 -2.22 -8.32 11.49
CA THR A 96 -2.34 -9.24 10.36
C THR A 96 -1.14 -9.06 9.42
N PRO A 97 -0.37 -10.12 9.14
CA PRO A 97 0.67 -10.07 8.12
C PRO A 97 0.09 -9.80 6.74
N LEU A 98 0.76 -8.94 5.99
CA LEU A 98 0.37 -8.62 4.62
C LEU A 98 1.60 -8.40 3.72
N GLN A 99 1.44 -8.74 2.45
CA GLN A 99 2.40 -8.40 1.40
C GLN A 99 1.66 -8.18 0.09
N ALA A 100 1.82 -6.98 -0.48
CA ALA A 100 1.21 -6.62 -1.76
C ALA A 100 2.12 -6.99 -2.93
N ALA A 101 1.52 -7.37 -4.06
CA ALA A 101 2.24 -7.66 -5.29
C ALA A 101 1.39 -7.29 -6.51
N ASN A 102 2.07 -6.98 -7.60
CA ASN A 102 1.46 -6.80 -8.92
C ASN A 102 1.90 -7.94 -9.84
N HIS A 103 1.03 -8.92 -10.02
CA HIS A 103 1.28 -10.05 -10.95
C HIS A 103 0.68 -9.81 -12.34
N GLY A 104 0.09 -8.63 -12.58
CA GLY A 104 -0.46 -8.27 -13.87
C GLY A 104 0.58 -7.70 -14.83
N ASP A 105 0.14 -7.29 -16.00
CA ASP A 105 0.96 -6.72 -17.06
C ASP A 105 0.80 -5.20 -17.20
N GLU A 106 -0.02 -4.59 -16.35
CA GLU A 106 -0.23 -3.16 -16.25
C GLU A 106 0.15 -2.65 -14.86
N ASP A 107 0.34 -1.33 -14.73
CA ASP A 107 0.59 -0.73 -13.43
C ASP A 107 -0.59 -0.97 -12.49
N LEU A 108 -0.29 -1.30 -11.24
CA LEU A 108 -1.25 -1.37 -10.15
C LEU A 108 -1.23 -0.03 -9.41
N LEU A 109 -2.41 0.56 -9.24
CA LEU A 109 -2.56 1.79 -8.48
C LEU A 109 -3.49 1.52 -7.30
N VAL A 110 -2.99 1.78 -6.08
CA VAL A 110 -3.71 1.49 -4.83
C VAL A 110 -3.69 2.69 -3.93
N TYR A 111 -4.87 3.07 -3.42
CA TYR A 111 -4.98 4.01 -2.33
C TYR A 111 -5.01 3.25 -1.01
N ALA A 112 -4.04 3.53 -0.15
CA ALA A 112 -3.92 2.87 1.16
C ALA A 112 -4.07 3.90 2.27
N TYR A 113 -4.94 3.62 3.23
CA TYR A 113 -5.10 4.47 4.41
C TYR A 113 -5.30 3.64 5.65
N GLY A 114 -4.84 4.17 6.79
CA GLY A 114 -4.93 3.47 8.06
C GLY A 114 -5.11 4.42 9.23
N SER A 115 -5.60 3.87 10.33
CA SER A 115 -5.86 4.60 11.58
C SER A 115 -5.68 3.66 12.77
N PRO A 116 -5.10 4.14 13.89
CA PRO A 116 -4.45 5.44 14.05
C PRO A 116 -3.14 5.49 13.26
N PRO A 117 -2.59 6.70 12.99
CA PRO A 117 -1.27 6.82 12.38
C PRO A 117 -0.24 6.19 13.30
N GLU A 118 0.52 5.22 12.79
CA GLU A 118 1.56 4.58 13.58
C GLU A 118 2.80 5.46 13.67
N LEU A 119 3.29 5.63 14.90
CA LEU A 119 4.53 6.35 15.20
C LEU A 119 5.72 5.39 15.20
N GLU A 120 5.48 4.08 15.33
CA GLU A 120 6.50 3.05 15.33
C GLU A 120 6.55 2.35 13.98
N HIS A 121 7.69 1.74 13.69
CA HIS A 121 7.87 0.99 12.46
C HIS A 121 7.03 -0.28 12.45
N ALA A 122 6.51 -0.62 11.27
CA ALA A 122 5.88 -1.91 11.05
C ALA A 122 6.89 -3.04 11.32
N GLU A 123 6.39 -4.18 11.82
CA GLU A 123 7.22 -5.36 12.00
C GLU A 123 7.43 -6.06 10.66
N MET A 124 8.69 -6.18 10.23
CA MET A 124 9.06 -6.85 8.99
C MET A 124 9.10 -8.36 9.18
N LEU A 125 8.57 -9.07 8.20
CA LEU A 125 8.43 -10.52 8.21
C LEU A 125 9.09 -11.13 6.97
N ASP A 126 9.33 -12.44 7.00
CA ASP A 126 9.85 -13.15 5.84
C ASP A 126 8.86 -13.09 4.67
N PRO A 127 9.35 -12.92 3.42
CA PRO A 127 8.47 -12.80 2.25
C PRO A 127 7.58 -14.02 2.04
N ALA A 128 6.34 -13.77 1.58
CA ALA A 128 5.42 -14.80 1.12
C ALA A 128 5.60 -15.10 -0.38
N VAL A 129 6.21 -14.15 -1.10
CA VAL A 129 6.40 -14.24 -2.55
C VAL A 129 7.68 -13.54 -2.99
#